data_76b69e32518ff7b2e714e67cfe56ce30
#
_entry.id   76b69e32518ff7b2e714e67cfe56ce30
#
_cell.length_a   1.000
_cell.length_b   1.000
_cell.length_c   1.000
_cell.angle_alpha   90.00
_cell.angle_beta   90.00
_cell.angle_gamma   90.00
#
_symmetry.space_group_name_H-M   'P 1'
#
loop_
_entity.id
_entity.type
_entity.pdbx_description
1 polymer ?
#
loop_
_entity_poly.entity_id
_entity_poly.type
_entity_poly.pdbx_seq_one_letter_code
_entity_poly.pdbx_strand_id
1 'polypeptide(L)'
;MNPEKFYITTPIYYPSDKLHIGHTYCTVATDAMARYKRLRGCEVMFLTGTDEHGQKIEDKAKEAGVSPKEFVDHIVEGPRGVLDLWRLMNISNDRFIRTTDDYHVESVQKIFKQLYEQGDIYKGKYVGKYCKPCESFWTETQLKDGKCPDCGRDVVDAEEEAYFFRLSKYADRIRHLLEDTDFLEPRSRVNEMVNNFIKPGLEDLCVSRTSFSWGVPVDFDPGHVVYVWIDALSNYINALGYGNGRYHDLSLIHI
;
A
#
# COMPACT_ATOMS: atom_id res chain seq x y z
N MET A 1 4.12 33.19 -15.23
CA MET A 1 4.89 32.02 -14.79
C MET A 1 3.89 30.98 -14.33
N ASN A 2 4.02 29.73 -14.74
CA ASN A 2 3.16 28.66 -14.21
C ASN A 2 3.47 28.49 -12.70
N PRO A 3 2.46 28.28 -11.85
CA PRO A 3 2.69 28.05 -10.43
C PRO A 3 3.56 26.80 -10.23
N GLU A 4 4.40 26.83 -9.19
CA GLU A 4 5.14 25.64 -8.74
C GLU A 4 4.13 24.56 -8.37
N LYS A 5 4.31 23.33 -8.88
CA LYS A 5 3.46 22.17 -8.54
C LYS A 5 3.99 21.52 -7.27
N PHE A 6 3.08 21.15 -6.38
CA PHE A 6 3.41 20.51 -5.11
C PHE A 6 2.45 19.34 -4.82
N TYR A 7 2.99 18.14 -4.79
CA TYR A 7 2.25 16.93 -4.44
C TYR A 7 2.63 16.47 -3.03
N ILE A 8 1.63 16.25 -2.19
CA ILE A 8 1.82 15.78 -0.81
C ILE A 8 0.79 14.70 -0.48
N THR A 9 1.24 13.67 0.25
CA THR A 9 0.40 12.52 0.59
C THR A 9 0.52 12.17 2.07
N THR A 10 -0.55 11.60 2.62
CA THR A 10 -0.43 10.76 3.82
C THR A 10 -0.15 9.32 3.40
N PRO A 11 0.26 8.41 4.31
CA PRO A 11 0.00 6.99 4.12
C PRO A 11 -1.50 6.78 3.90
N ILE A 12 -1.88 5.78 3.11
CA ILE A 12 -3.27 5.31 3.08
C ILE A 12 -3.51 4.42 4.31
N TYR A 13 -4.64 4.65 4.99
CA TYR A 13 -4.91 4.04 6.28
C TYR A 13 -5.66 2.72 6.14
N TYR A 14 -5.27 1.71 6.93
CA TYR A 14 -5.89 0.39 6.90
C TYR A 14 -7.18 0.38 7.74
N PRO A 15 -8.39 0.30 7.14
CA PRO A 15 -9.66 0.49 7.83
C PRO A 15 -10.14 -0.82 8.49
N SER A 16 -9.27 -1.48 9.26
CA SER A 16 -9.64 -2.66 10.03
C SER A 16 -10.36 -2.33 11.34
N ASP A 17 -10.33 -1.08 11.75
CA ASP A 17 -11.00 -0.52 12.92
C ASP A 17 -11.05 1.01 12.81
N LYS A 18 -11.67 1.68 13.80
CA LYS A 18 -11.71 3.15 13.88
C LYS A 18 -10.30 3.73 13.93
N LEU A 19 -10.14 4.87 13.25
CA LEU A 19 -8.88 5.60 13.29
C LEU A 19 -8.60 6.14 14.70
N HIS A 20 -7.34 6.25 15.05
CA HIS A 20 -6.87 6.81 16.32
C HIS A 20 -6.04 8.08 16.10
N ILE A 21 -5.66 8.75 17.19
CA ILE A 21 -4.95 10.03 17.17
C ILE A 21 -3.65 10.04 16.34
N GLY A 22 -2.98 8.89 16.19
CA GLY A 22 -1.80 8.78 15.33
C GLY A 22 -2.10 9.03 13.84
N HIS A 23 -3.25 8.56 13.37
CA HIS A 23 -3.71 8.83 12.00
C HIS A 23 -4.05 10.32 11.81
N THR A 24 -4.75 10.92 12.78
CA THR A 24 -5.11 12.33 12.72
C THR A 24 -3.89 13.24 12.81
N TYR A 25 -2.88 12.88 13.60
CA TYR A 25 -1.63 13.63 13.70
C TYR A 25 -0.93 13.73 12.33
N CYS A 26 -0.76 12.60 11.65
CA CYS A 26 -0.15 12.56 10.33
C CYS A 26 -0.95 13.40 9.31
N THR A 27 -2.28 13.22 9.28
CA THR A 27 -3.14 13.92 8.33
C THR A 27 -3.16 15.42 8.56
N VAL A 28 -3.22 15.88 9.81
CA VAL A 28 -3.20 17.32 10.15
C VAL A 28 -1.86 17.96 9.81
N ALA A 29 -0.74 17.27 10.06
CA ALA A 29 0.58 17.77 9.70
C ALA A 29 0.71 17.96 8.17
N THR A 30 0.20 16.98 7.40
CA THR A 30 0.16 17.03 5.93
C THR A 30 -0.76 18.15 5.45
N ASP A 31 -1.95 18.31 6.03
CA ASP A 31 -2.90 19.37 5.70
C ASP A 31 -2.32 20.76 5.96
N ALA A 32 -1.62 20.94 7.08
CA ALA A 32 -0.96 22.21 7.40
C ALA A 32 0.07 22.60 6.32
N MET A 33 0.87 21.63 5.86
CA MET A 33 1.83 21.85 4.78
C MET A 33 1.13 22.15 3.44
N ALA A 34 0.07 21.41 3.10
CA ALA A 34 -0.70 21.66 1.89
C ALA A 34 -1.29 23.07 1.87
N ARG A 35 -1.88 23.52 2.99
CA ARG A 35 -2.40 24.89 3.15
C ARG A 35 -1.30 25.93 3.04
N TYR A 36 -0.15 25.71 3.68
CA TYR A 36 0.99 26.61 3.58
C TYR A 36 1.45 26.78 2.12
N LYS A 37 1.61 25.68 1.39
CA LYS A 37 2.02 25.71 -0.01
C LYS A 37 0.99 26.41 -0.91
N ARG A 38 -0.32 26.23 -0.68
CA ARG A 38 -1.39 26.99 -1.37
C ARG A 38 -1.28 28.48 -1.10
N LEU A 39 -1.05 28.90 0.16
CA LEU A 39 -0.83 30.29 0.52
C LEU A 39 0.42 30.89 -0.14
N ARG A 40 1.41 30.05 -0.45
CA ARG A 40 2.62 30.46 -1.21
C ARG A 40 2.39 30.54 -2.72
N GLY A 41 1.20 30.22 -3.20
CA GLY A 41 0.84 30.28 -4.63
C GLY A 41 1.18 29.02 -5.43
N CYS A 42 1.52 27.91 -4.76
CA CYS A 42 1.73 26.63 -5.44
C CYS A 42 0.40 26.00 -5.91
N GLU A 43 0.43 25.29 -7.02
CA GLU A 43 -0.63 24.35 -7.39
C GLU A 43 -0.44 23.05 -6.57
N VAL A 44 -1.32 22.83 -5.59
CA VAL A 44 -1.17 21.73 -4.63
C VAL A 44 -2.14 20.61 -4.95
N MET A 45 -1.65 19.38 -4.92
CA MET A 45 -2.44 18.16 -4.87
C MET A 45 -2.16 17.46 -3.54
N PHE A 46 -3.16 17.40 -2.66
CA PHE A 46 -3.09 16.68 -1.38
C PHE A 46 -3.92 15.40 -1.45
N LEU A 47 -3.25 14.25 -1.36
CA LEU A 47 -3.84 12.92 -1.37
C LEU A 47 -3.85 12.31 0.02
N THR A 48 -4.97 11.73 0.39
CA THR A 48 -5.11 10.77 1.49
C THR A 48 -6.03 9.63 1.06
N GLY A 49 -6.19 8.59 1.88
CA GLY A 49 -7.04 7.47 1.48
C GLY A 49 -6.99 6.28 2.41
N THR A 50 -7.53 5.17 1.94
CA THR A 50 -7.61 3.90 2.67
C THR A 50 -7.08 2.73 1.86
N ASP A 51 -6.36 1.83 2.55
CA ASP A 51 -5.91 0.53 2.06
C ASP A 51 -6.90 -0.53 2.54
N GLU A 52 -7.76 -1.01 1.65
CA GLU A 52 -8.99 -1.73 2.00
C GLU A 52 -8.95 -3.23 1.71
N HIS A 53 -7.88 -3.74 1.11
CA HIS A 53 -7.75 -5.13 0.75
C HIS A 53 -7.01 -5.97 1.82
N GLY A 54 -7.10 -7.28 1.68
CA GLY A 54 -6.34 -8.25 2.47
C GLY A 54 -7.16 -9.06 3.45
N GLN A 55 -6.53 -10.14 3.91
CA GLN A 55 -7.14 -11.17 4.75
C GLN A 55 -7.78 -10.62 6.03
N LYS A 56 -7.13 -9.70 6.73
CA LYS A 56 -7.66 -9.16 7.99
C LYS A 56 -9.00 -8.43 7.81
N ILE A 57 -9.23 -7.78 6.68
CA ILE A 57 -10.52 -7.17 6.33
C ILE A 57 -11.54 -8.26 6.04
N GLU A 58 -11.17 -9.27 5.25
CA GLU A 58 -12.03 -10.41 4.94
C GLU A 58 -12.50 -11.13 6.21
N ASP A 59 -11.58 -11.41 7.14
CA ASP A 59 -11.88 -12.05 8.42
C ASP A 59 -12.83 -11.21 9.28
N LYS A 60 -12.57 -9.90 9.42
CA LYS A 60 -13.43 -9.00 10.19
C LYS A 60 -14.82 -8.81 9.58
N ALA A 61 -14.91 -8.79 8.27
CA ALA A 61 -16.19 -8.75 7.57
C ALA A 61 -17.00 -10.03 7.83
N LYS A 62 -16.34 -11.19 7.77
CA LYS A 62 -16.94 -12.48 8.10
C LYS A 62 -17.42 -12.55 9.55
N GLU A 63 -16.62 -12.05 10.51
CA GLU A 63 -17.02 -11.94 11.92
C GLU A 63 -18.24 -11.02 12.11
N ALA A 64 -18.31 -9.93 11.33
CA ALA A 64 -19.43 -9.00 11.35
C ALA A 64 -20.67 -9.50 10.57
N GLY A 65 -20.57 -10.59 9.81
CA GLY A 65 -21.63 -11.15 9.00
C GLY A 65 -22.01 -10.31 7.77
N VAL A 66 -21.06 -9.54 7.24
CA VAL A 66 -21.23 -8.68 6.05
C VAL A 66 -20.16 -8.98 5.00
N SER A 67 -20.33 -8.46 3.79
CA SER A 67 -19.27 -8.53 2.78
C SER A 67 -18.06 -7.63 3.15
N PRO A 68 -16.83 -7.95 2.69
CA PRO A 68 -15.68 -7.08 2.90
C PRO A 68 -15.91 -5.65 2.40
N LYS A 69 -16.58 -5.47 1.27
CA LYS A 69 -16.91 -4.14 0.74
C LYS A 69 -17.83 -3.36 1.68
N GLU A 70 -18.92 -3.97 2.15
CA GLU A 70 -19.83 -3.34 3.13
C GLU A 70 -19.11 -3.00 4.44
N PHE A 71 -18.20 -3.87 4.88
CA PHE A 71 -17.41 -3.63 6.09
C PHE A 71 -16.56 -2.36 5.96
N VAL A 72 -15.77 -2.23 4.87
CA VAL A 72 -14.92 -1.04 4.66
C VAL A 72 -15.75 0.20 4.37
N ASP A 73 -16.87 0.10 3.65
CA ASP A 73 -17.78 1.21 3.41
C ASP A 73 -18.33 1.77 4.72
N HIS A 74 -18.70 0.89 5.65
CA HIS A 74 -19.16 1.32 6.98
C HIS A 74 -18.09 2.09 7.76
N ILE A 75 -16.83 1.64 7.70
CA ILE A 75 -15.73 2.31 8.42
C ILE A 75 -15.35 3.63 7.73
N VAL A 76 -15.34 3.67 6.40
CA VAL A 76 -14.88 4.84 5.65
C VAL A 76 -15.98 5.89 5.54
N GLU A 77 -17.16 5.50 5.08
CA GLU A 77 -18.28 6.40 4.71
C GLU A 77 -19.41 6.42 5.75
N GLY A 78 -19.47 5.41 6.61
CA GLY A 78 -20.50 5.31 7.63
C GLY A 78 -20.46 6.43 8.68
N PRO A 79 -21.48 6.52 9.53
CA PRO A 79 -21.54 7.53 10.58
C PRO A 79 -20.32 7.49 11.52
N ARG A 80 -19.65 8.62 11.69
CA ARG A 80 -18.38 8.75 12.44
C ARG A 80 -17.22 7.94 11.81
N GLY A 81 -17.31 7.68 10.51
CA GLY A 81 -16.26 7.06 9.72
C GLY A 81 -15.11 8.00 9.41
N VAL A 82 -14.20 7.52 8.55
CA VAL A 82 -12.99 8.27 8.19
C VAL A 82 -13.32 9.60 7.53
N LEU A 83 -14.29 9.64 6.60
CA LEU A 83 -14.67 10.86 5.90
C LEU A 83 -15.34 11.88 6.84
N ASP A 84 -16.14 11.43 7.81
CA ASP A 84 -16.72 12.30 8.82
C ASP A 84 -15.64 12.89 9.73
N LEU A 85 -14.64 12.09 10.10
CA LEU A 85 -13.50 12.56 10.89
C LEU A 85 -12.73 13.64 10.15
N TRP A 86 -12.44 13.46 8.86
CA TRP A 86 -11.72 14.46 8.05
C TRP A 86 -12.55 15.75 7.89
N ARG A 87 -13.87 15.65 7.73
CA ARG A 87 -14.75 16.85 7.73
C ARG A 87 -14.71 17.57 9.06
N LEU A 88 -14.82 16.84 10.18
CA LEU A 88 -14.77 17.41 11.53
C LEU A 88 -13.44 18.15 11.78
N MET A 89 -12.34 17.61 11.29
CA MET A 89 -11.01 18.20 11.42
C MET A 89 -10.70 19.24 10.33
N ASN A 90 -11.65 19.53 9.44
CA ASN A 90 -11.50 20.48 8.34
C ASN A 90 -10.27 20.17 7.44
N ILE A 91 -10.01 18.90 7.17
CA ILE A 91 -8.93 18.47 6.29
C ILE A 91 -9.23 18.89 4.85
N SER A 92 -8.25 19.49 4.19
CA SER A 92 -8.38 20.09 2.86
C SER A 92 -7.79 19.24 1.73
N ASN A 93 -7.92 17.92 1.84
CA ASN A 93 -7.45 17.00 0.79
C ASN A 93 -8.20 17.24 -0.53
N ASP A 94 -7.46 17.19 -1.63
CA ASP A 94 -8.01 17.32 -2.98
C ASP A 94 -8.56 15.99 -3.49
N ARG A 95 -7.98 14.88 -3.05
CA ARG A 95 -8.44 13.53 -3.38
C ARG A 95 -8.38 12.62 -2.16
N PHE A 96 -9.38 11.77 -2.06
CA PHE A 96 -9.42 10.61 -1.17
C PHE A 96 -9.45 9.37 -2.06
N ILE A 97 -8.43 8.51 -1.99
CA ILE A 97 -8.37 7.27 -2.75
C ILE A 97 -8.74 6.09 -1.86
N ARG A 98 -9.52 5.19 -2.42
CA ARG A 98 -9.78 3.87 -1.84
C ARG A 98 -9.14 2.82 -2.73
N THR A 99 -8.45 1.83 -2.17
CA THR A 99 -7.89 0.76 -3.02
C THR A 99 -8.97 -0.09 -3.68
N THR A 100 -10.22 0.03 -3.23
CA THR A 100 -11.42 -0.57 -3.85
C THR A 100 -12.03 0.28 -4.97
N ASP A 101 -11.52 1.47 -5.27
CA ASP A 101 -12.00 2.28 -6.40
C ASP A 101 -11.67 1.58 -7.74
N ASP A 102 -12.65 1.50 -8.64
CA ASP A 102 -12.50 0.80 -9.93
C ASP A 102 -11.27 1.26 -10.72
N TYR A 103 -11.03 2.58 -10.79
CA TYR A 103 -9.87 3.11 -11.52
C TYR A 103 -8.53 2.70 -10.90
N HIS A 104 -8.49 2.49 -9.57
CA HIS A 104 -7.31 1.98 -8.89
C HIS A 104 -7.09 0.50 -9.22
N VAL A 105 -8.14 -0.31 -9.10
CA VAL A 105 -8.11 -1.74 -9.45
C VAL A 105 -7.62 -1.96 -10.88
N GLU A 106 -8.19 -1.23 -11.85
CA GLU A 106 -7.77 -1.30 -13.26
C GLU A 106 -6.30 -0.90 -13.46
N SER A 107 -5.84 0.13 -12.74
CA SER A 107 -4.46 0.59 -12.82
C SER A 107 -3.49 -0.41 -12.22
N VAL A 108 -3.83 -1.01 -11.07
CA VAL A 108 -3.04 -2.07 -10.43
C VAL A 108 -2.90 -3.27 -11.36
N GLN A 109 -3.99 -3.71 -11.99
CA GLN A 109 -3.95 -4.81 -12.96
C GLN A 109 -3.03 -4.51 -14.15
N LYS A 110 -3.09 -3.29 -14.70
CA LYS A 110 -2.19 -2.84 -15.78
C LYS A 110 -0.72 -2.84 -15.34
N ILE A 111 -0.42 -2.30 -14.16
CA ILE A 111 0.93 -2.26 -13.61
C ILE A 111 1.46 -3.68 -13.42
N PHE A 112 0.67 -4.55 -12.79
CA PHE A 112 1.06 -5.93 -12.51
C PHE A 112 1.36 -6.69 -13.81
N LYS A 113 0.46 -6.59 -14.79
CA LYS A 113 0.63 -7.22 -16.11
C LYS A 113 1.86 -6.70 -16.85
N GLN A 114 2.08 -5.39 -16.85
CA GLN A 114 3.25 -4.79 -17.48
C GLN A 114 4.56 -5.29 -16.86
N LEU A 115 4.64 -5.32 -15.52
CA LEU A 115 5.81 -5.85 -14.81
C LEU A 115 6.03 -7.33 -15.08
N TYR A 116 4.96 -8.11 -15.23
CA TYR A 116 5.05 -9.52 -15.59
C TYR A 116 5.56 -9.70 -17.03
N GLU A 117 5.02 -8.96 -17.99
CA GLU A 117 5.46 -9.00 -19.40
C GLU A 117 6.90 -8.54 -19.59
N GLN A 118 7.39 -7.63 -18.75
CA GLN A 118 8.79 -7.18 -18.71
C GLN A 118 9.73 -8.17 -18.02
N GLY A 119 9.20 -9.22 -17.38
CA GLY A 119 9.97 -10.20 -16.63
C GLY A 119 10.45 -9.69 -15.26
N ASP A 120 9.89 -8.58 -14.77
CA ASP A 120 10.14 -8.04 -13.42
C ASP A 120 9.28 -8.73 -12.36
N ILE A 121 8.18 -9.35 -12.77
CA ILE A 121 7.41 -10.29 -11.96
C ILE A 121 7.55 -11.70 -12.55
N TYR A 122 7.70 -12.67 -11.68
CA TYR A 122 7.78 -14.08 -12.05
C TYR A 122 7.00 -14.96 -11.06
N LYS A 123 6.55 -16.11 -11.53
CA LYS A 123 5.83 -17.08 -10.72
C LYS A 123 6.83 -17.99 -9.99
N GLY A 124 6.57 -18.21 -8.72
CA GLY A 124 7.41 -19.01 -7.85
C GLY A 124 6.60 -19.63 -6.70
N LYS A 125 7.30 -20.10 -5.68
CA LYS A 125 6.68 -20.67 -4.49
C LYS A 125 7.03 -19.83 -3.27
N TYR A 126 6.01 -19.40 -2.54
CA TYR A 126 6.18 -18.82 -1.23
C TYR A 126 6.21 -19.93 -0.18
N VAL A 127 7.27 -19.98 0.60
CA VAL A 127 7.42 -20.90 1.72
C VAL A 127 7.23 -20.14 3.02
N GLY A 128 6.37 -20.63 3.88
CA GLY A 128 6.08 -19.97 5.15
C GLY A 128 5.49 -20.90 6.17
N LYS A 129 5.26 -20.38 7.37
CA LYS A 129 4.61 -21.10 8.48
C LYS A 129 3.10 -20.98 8.34
N TYR A 130 2.44 -22.06 8.03
CA TYR A 130 1.00 -22.10 7.78
C TYR A 130 0.21 -22.58 8.98
N CYS A 131 -0.76 -21.81 9.41
CA CYS A 131 -1.73 -22.21 10.42
C CYS A 131 -2.98 -22.79 9.73
N LYS A 132 -3.15 -24.12 9.76
CA LYS A 132 -4.31 -24.78 9.12
C LYS A 132 -5.66 -24.27 9.62
N PRO A 133 -5.89 -24.07 10.93
CA PRO A 133 -7.19 -23.62 11.42
C PRO A 133 -7.52 -22.16 11.09
N CYS A 134 -6.50 -21.30 10.88
CA CYS A 134 -6.69 -19.90 10.49
C CYS A 134 -6.52 -19.70 8.98
N GLU A 135 -6.08 -20.75 8.25
CA GLU A 135 -5.79 -20.70 6.82
C GLU A 135 -4.82 -19.58 6.44
N SER A 136 -3.85 -19.28 7.32
CA SER A 136 -2.97 -18.11 7.24
C SER A 136 -1.51 -18.50 7.24
N PHE A 137 -0.73 -17.79 6.39
CA PHE A 137 0.72 -17.86 6.36
C PHE A 137 1.35 -16.79 7.25
N TRP A 138 2.42 -17.18 7.95
CA TRP A 138 3.18 -16.33 8.84
C TRP A 138 4.66 -16.45 8.54
N THR A 139 5.39 -15.35 8.70
CA THR A 139 6.85 -15.40 8.75
C THR A 139 7.30 -15.86 10.14
N GLU A 140 8.52 -16.40 10.23
CA GLU A 140 9.12 -16.80 11.52
C GLU A 140 9.05 -15.67 12.57
N THR A 141 9.27 -14.42 12.14
CA THR A 141 9.28 -13.24 13.01
C THR A 141 7.90 -12.82 13.50
N GLN A 142 6.83 -13.26 12.84
CA GLN A 142 5.45 -12.95 13.22
C GLN A 142 4.89 -13.96 14.24
N LEU A 143 5.53 -15.14 14.36
CA LEU A 143 5.09 -16.15 15.30
C LEU A 143 5.25 -15.66 16.74
N LYS A 144 4.32 -16.07 17.61
CA LYS A 144 4.41 -15.87 19.06
C LYS A 144 4.80 -17.20 19.70
N ASP A 145 6.01 -17.27 20.24
CA ASP A 145 6.56 -18.52 20.82
C ASP A 145 6.52 -19.70 19.85
N GLY A 146 6.79 -19.44 18.55
CA GLY A 146 6.73 -20.46 17.49
C GLY A 146 5.33 -20.89 17.06
N LYS A 147 4.30 -20.18 17.51
CA LYS A 147 2.89 -20.50 17.27
C LYS A 147 2.17 -19.40 16.49
N CYS A 148 1.01 -19.74 15.93
CA CYS A 148 0.14 -18.80 15.26
C CYS A 148 -0.23 -17.63 16.18
N PRO A 149 0.00 -16.37 15.76
CA PRO A 149 -0.27 -15.21 16.60
C PRO A 149 -1.77 -14.98 16.86
N ASP A 150 -2.65 -15.49 15.99
CA ASP A 150 -4.09 -15.30 16.10
C ASP A 150 -4.76 -16.32 17.01
N CYS A 151 -4.43 -17.60 16.87
CA CYS A 151 -5.13 -18.66 17.58
C CYS A 151 -4.25 -19.45 18.59
N GLY A 152 -2.95 -19.16 18.65
CA GLY A 152 -1.99 -19.83 19.53
C GLY A 152 -1.70 -21.30 19.21
N ARG A 153 -2.17 -21.83 18.07
CA ARG A 153 -1.95 -23.22 17.65
C ARG A 153 -0.62 -23.38 16.92
N ASP A 154 -0.17 -24.62 16.82
CA ASP A 154 1.03 -24.97 16.08
C ASP A 154 0.87 -24.67 14.58
N VAL A 155 1.95 -24.23 13.95
CA VAL A 155 2.05 -23.98 12.52
C VAL A 155 2.91 -25.07 11.87
N VAL A 156 2.70 -25.28 10.58
CA VAL A 156 3.47 -26.22 9.77
C VAL A 156 4.16 -25.50 8.63
N ASP A 157 5.27 -26.02 8.15
CA ASP A 157 5.86 -25.53 6.91
C ASP A 157 4.93 -25.86 5.74
N ALA A 158 4.64 -24.87 4.93
CA ALA A 158 3.79 -25.04 3.76
C ALA A 158 4.29 -24.15 2.61
N GLU A 159 3.93 -24.56 1.41
CA GLU A 159 4.23 -23.83 0.19
C GLU A 159 2.93 -23.32 -0.45
N GLU A 160 2.97 -22.11 -0.98
CA GLU A 160 1.89 -21.49 -1.76
C GLU A 160 2.49 -21.01 -3.09
N GLU A 161 1.81 -21.25 -4.21
CA GLU A 161 2.18 -20.64 -5.46
C GLU A 161 1.92 -19.13 -5.39
N ALA A 162 2.90 -18.33 -5.78
CA ALA A 162 2.80 -16.86 -5.72
C ALA A 162 3.63 -16.21 -6.81
N TYR A 163 3.34 -14.95 -7.09
CA TYR A 163 4.16 -14.08 -7.92
C TYR A 163 5.13 -13.28 -7.07
N PHE A 164 6.34 -13.09 -7.61
CA PHE A 164 7.44 -12.36 -6.97
C PHE A 164 7.91 -11.22 -7.86
N PHE A 165 8.08 -10.04 -7.27
CA PHE A 165 8.71 -8.90 -7.90
C PHE A 165 10.22 -8.96 -7.68
N ARG A 166 11.01 -8.85 -8.76
CA ARG A 166 12.49 -8.88 -8.73
C ARG A 166 13.07 -7.60 -8.15
N LEU A 167 12.80 -7.32 -6.87
CA LEU A 167 13.34 -6.14 -6.20
C LEU A 167 14.86 -6.16 -6.17
N SER A 168 15.48 -7.33 -6.05
CA SER A 168 16.93 -7.53 -6.11
C SER A 168 17.58 -6.94 -7.35
N LYS A 169 16.90 -6.99 -8.51
CA LYS A 169 17.34 -6.40 -9.79
C LYS A 169 17.58 -4.89 -9.69
N TYR A 170 16.87 -4.21 -8.80
CA TYR A 170 16.87 -2.76 -8.68
C TYR A 170 17.82 -2.24 -7.59
N ALA A 171 18.55 -3.11 -6.88
CA ALA A 171 19.36 -2.76 -5.71
C ALA A 171 20.35 -1.62 -6.00
N ASP A 172 21.13 -1.71 -7.09
CA ASP A 172 22.12 -0.69 -7.44
C ASP A 172 21.46 0.65 -7.83
N ARG A 173 20.33 0.59 -8.56
CA ARG A 173 19.58 1.80 -8.92
C ARG A 173 18.98 2.48 -7.70
N ILE A 174 18.45 1.72 -6.74
CA ILE A 174 17.91 2.24 -5.48
C ILE A 174 19.04 2.83 -4.65
N ARG A 175 20.19 2.16 -4.55
CA ARG A 175 21.38 2.69 -3.86
C ARG A 175 21.78 4.05 -4.41
N HIS A 176 21.94 4.15 -5.72
CA HIS A 176 22.30 5.40 -6.39
C HIS A 176 21.28 6.51 -6.11
N LEU A 177 19.98 6.20 -6.19
CA LEU A 177 18.91 7.15 -5.88
C LEU A 177 19.00 7.66 -4.45
N LEU A 178 19.30 6.79 -3.47
CA LEU A 178 19.36 7.14 -2.06
C LEU A 178 20.65 7.86 -1.68
N GLU A 179 21.81 7.48 -2.23
CA GLU A 179 23.12 7.99 -1.83
C GLU A 179 23.53 9.25 -2.58
N ASP A 180 23.15 9.36 -3.87
CA ASP A 180 23.64 10.39 -4.78
C ASP A 180 22.60 11.48 -5.11
N THR A 181 21.39 11.39 -4.55
CA THR A 181 20.34 12.41 -4.72
C THR A 181 19.69 12.78 -3.39
N ASP A 182 18.87 13.84 -3.42
CA ASP A 182 18.07 14.29 -2.26
C ASP A 182 16.69 13.60 -2.21
N PHE A 183 16.57 12.38 -2.79
CA PHE A 183 15.31 11.64 -2.85
C PHE A 183 14.77 11.28 -1.48
N LEU A 184 15.64 10.95 -0.52
CA LEU A 184 15.24 10.60 0.83
C LEU A 184 15.96 11.49 1.86
N GLU A 185 15.17 12.18 2.68
CA GLU A 185 15.62 12.99 3.79
C GLU A 185 14.94 12.60 5.12
N PRO A 186 15.60 12.80 6.27
CA PRO A 186 16.97 13.30 6.46
C PRO A 186 18.02 12.21 6.17
N ARG A 187 19.27 12.59 6.01
CA ARG A 187 20.40 11.67 5.70
C ARG A 187 20.51 10.46 6.62
N SER A 188 20.06 10.59 7.89
CA SER A 188 19.99 9.46 8.81
C SER A 188 19.11 8.32 8.30
N ARG A 189 18.03 8.63 7.56
CA ARG A 189 17.13 7.63 6.95
C ARG A 189 17.77 6.96 5.74
N VAL A 190 18.56 7.70 4.97
CA VAL A 190 19.36 7.10 3.89
C VAL A 190 20.31 6.06 4.47
N ASN A 191 21.06 6.43 5.53
CA ASN A 191 21.99 5.51 6.19
C ASN A 191 21.29 4.26 6.74
N GLU A 192 20.10 4.42 7.33
CA GLU A 192 19.28 3.32 7.83
C GLU A 192 18.87 2.37 6.69
N MET A 193 18.34 2.91 5.59
CA MET A 193 17.92 2.13 4.42
C MET A 193 19.10 1.39 3.77
N VAL A 194 20.21 2.08 3.58
CA VAL A 194 21.40 1.49 2.96
C VAL A 194 22.00 0.39 3.84
N ASN A 195 22.14 0.63 5.14
CA ASN A 195 22.78 -0.36 6.03
C ASN A 195 21.89 -1.57 6.33
N ASN A 196 20.58 -1.37 6.47
CA ASN A 196 19.67 -2.44 6.89
C ASN A 196 19.09 -3.26 5.72
N PHE A 197 19.03 -2.67 4.51
CA PHE A 197 18.38 -3.33 3.37
C PHE A 197 19.29 -3.46 2.15
N ILE A 198 20.00 -2.41 1.74
CA ILE A 198 20.78 -2.45 0.50
C ILE A 198 22.04 -3.29 0.68
N LYS A 199 22.84 -3.05 1.76
CA LYS A 199 24.09 -3.76 2.00
C LYS A 199 23.93 -5.27 2.25
N PRO A 200 22.92 -5.71 3.01
CA PRO A 200 22.66 -7.15 3.15
C PRO A 200 22.22 -7.83 1.85
N GLY A 201 21.69 -7.05 0.91
CA GLY A 201 21.07 -7.51 -0.34
C GLY A 201 19.55 -7.41 -0.27
N LEU A 202 18.93 -6.88 -1.32
CA LEU A 202 17.48 -6.86 -1.46
C LEU A 202 16.99 -8.25 -1.89
N GLU A 203 15.96 -8.73 -1.21
CA GLU A 203 15.25 -9.95 -1.58
C GLU A 203 14.06 -9.62 -2.49
N ASP A 204 13.69 -10.57 -3.35
CA ASP A 204 12.51 -10.45 -4.19
C ASP A 204 11.25 -10.49 -3.32
N LEU A 205 10.28 -9.63 -3.63
CA LEU A 205 9.07 -9.48 -2.85
C LEU A 205 7.94 -10.36 -3.37
N CYS A 206 7.28 -11.10 -2.50
CA CYS A 206 6.03 -11.77 -2.81
C CYS A 206 4.94 -10.71 -3.06
N VAL A 207 4.35 -10.71 -4.26
CA VAL A 207 3.41 -9.69 -4.73
C VAL A 207 2.04 -10.24 -5.11
N SER A 208 1.78 -11.51 -4.84
CA SER A 208 0.44 -12.09 -4.94
C SER A 208 0.19 -13.14 -3.84
N ARG A 209 -1.09 -13.45 -3.64
CA ARG A 209 -1.53 -14.47 -2.68
C ARG A 209 -2.68 -15.28 -3.29
N THR A 210 -2.84 -16.52 -2.79
CA THR A 210 -3.98 -17.40 -3.10
C THR A 210 -4.78 -17.78 -1.85
N SER A 211 -4.27 -17.42 -0.67
CA SER A 211 -4.83 -17.79 0.63
C SER A 211 -6.06 -16.96 1.06
N PHE A 212 -6.36 -15.86 0.36
CA PHE A 212 -7.57 -15.05 0.57
C PHE A 212 -8.05 -14.50 -0.78
N SER A 213 -9.30 -14.03 -0.82
CA SER A 213 -9.96 -13.58 -2.07
C SER A 213 -10.21 -12.08 -2.13
N TRP A 214 -10.17 -11.38 -0.99
CA TRP A 214 -10.43 -9.95 -0.93
C TRP A 214 -9.19 -9.14 -1.30
N GLY A 215 -9.05 -8.85 -2.60
CA GLY A 215 -7.93 -8.12 -3.19
C GLY A 215 -8.16 -7.87 -4.68
N VAL A 216 -7.23 -7.15 -5.31
CA VAL A 216 -7.25 -6.95 -6.76
C VAL A 216 -6.93 -8.28 -7.46
N PRO A 217 -7.83 -8.85 -8.27
CA PRO A 217 -7.56 -10.11 -8.96
C PRO A 217 -6.48 -9.93 -10.04
N VAL A 218 -5.59 -10.92 -10.17
CA VAL A 218 -4.68 -11.01 -11.31
C VAL A 218 -5.49 -11.43 -12.53
N ASP A 219 -5.68 -10.54 -13.49
CA ASP A 219 -6.60 -10.72 -14.62
C ASP A 219 -6.30 -11.94 -15.50
N PHE A 220 -5.03 -12.26 -15.68
CA PHE A 220 -4.56 -13.41 -16.47
C PHE A 220 -4.36 -14.70 -15.67
N ASP A 221 -4.51 -14.65 -14.33
CA ASP A 221 -4.43 -15.81 -13.43
C ASP A 221 -5.40 -15.67 -12.25
N PRO A 222 -6.70 -15.94 -12.46
CA PRO A 222 -7.78 -15.61 -11.51
C PRO A 222 -7.70 -16.31 -10.13
N GLY A 223 -6.78 -17.25 -9.94
CA GLY A 223 -6.52 -17.88 -8.64
C GLY A 223 -5.70 -17.01 -7.69
N HIS A 224 -5.15 -15.90 -8.19
CA HIS A 224 -4.29 -15.00 -7.42
C HIS A 224 -4.92 -13.63 -7.22
N VAL A 225 -4.68 -13.03 -6.07
CA VAL A 225 -4.92 -11.60 -5.81
C VAL A 225 -3.58 -10.88 -5.65
N VAL A 226 -3.52 -9.65 -6.12
CA VAL A 226 -2.35 -8.79 -5.96
C VAL A 226 -2.15 -8.47 -4.49
N TYR A 227 -0.92 -8.63 -4.00
CA TYR A 227 -0.58 -8.39 -2.60
C TYR A 227 -0.15 -6.94 -2.38
N VAL A 228 -0.27 -6.51 -1.13
CA VAL A 228 -0.17 -5.12 -0.64
C VAL A 228 0.92 -4.25 -1.29
N TRP A 229 2.09 -4.81 -1.63
CA TRP A 229 3.22 -4.02 -2.14
C TRP A 229 2.93 -3.33 -3.48
N ILE A 230 2.21 -3.97 -4.40
CA ILE A 230 1.83 -3.35 -5.67
C ILE A 230 0.48 -2.64 -5.53
N ASP A 231 -0.48 -3.27 -4.86
CA ASP A 231 -1.80 -2.69 -4.64
C ASP A 231 -1.70 -1.36 -3.89
N ALA A 232 -1.32 -1.40 -2.61
CA ALA A 232 -1.30 -0.21 -1.77
C ALA A 232 -0.32 0.86 -2.28
N LEU A 233 0.92 0.50 -2.67
CA LEU A 233 1.91 1.51 -3.02
C LEU A 233 1.65 2.21 -4.35
N SER A 234 0.93 1.59 -5.29
CA SER A 234 0.58 2.25 -6.55
C SER A 234 -0.51 3.33 -6.40
N ASN A 235 -1.18 3.42 -5.25
CA ASN A 235 -2.19 4.44 -5.01
C ASN A 235 -1.68 5.86 -5.31
N TYR A 236 -0.43 6.15 -4.94
CA TYR A 236 0.17 7.48 -5.08
C TYR A 236 0.26 7.95 -6.53
N ILE A 237 0.51 7.04 -7.47
CA ILE A 237 0.54 7.36 -8.91
C ILE A 237 -0.84 7.19 -9.56
N ASN A 238 -1.64 6.23 -9.09
CA ASN A 238 -3.00 6.01 -9.62
C ASN A 238 -3.91 7.19 -9.33
N ALA A 239 -3.79 7.80 -8.14
CA ALA A 239 -4.52 9.01 -7.79
C ALA A 239 -4.19 10.21 -8.70
N LEU A 240 -3.02 10.22 -9.32
CA LEU A 240 -2.62 11.24 -10.30
C LEU A 240 -3.09 10.93 -11.72
N GLY A 241 -3.75 9.78 -11.93
CA GLY A 241 -4.19 9.32 -13.24
C GLY A 241 -3.07 8.64 -13.99
N TYR A 242 -2.55 7.53 -13.47
CA TYR A 242 -1.47 6.75 -14.06
C TYR A 242 -1.59 6.65 -15.59
N GLY A 243 -0.59 7.18 -16.27
CA GLY A 243 -0.46 7.17 -17.74
C GLY A 243 -1.22 8.25 -18.51
N ASN A 244 -2.30 8.89 -17.98
CA ASN A 244 -3.14 9.81 -18.76
C ASN A 244 -3.81 10.95 -17.95
N GLY A 245 -3.45 11.15 -16.70
CA GLY A 245 -4.16 12.07 -15.82
C GLY A 245 -3.67 13.52 -15.88
N ARG A 246 -4.51 14.46 -15.42
CA ARG A 246 -4.20 15.88 -15.26
C ARG A 246 -2.91 16.14 -14.48
N TYR A 247 -2.57 15.25 -13.55
CA TYR A 247 -1.43 15.38 -12.65
C TYR A 247 -0.26 14.45 -13.04
N HIS A 248 -0.27 13.93 -14.26
CA HIS A 248 0.80 13.08 -14.78
C HIS A 248 2.20 13.67 -14.55
N ASP A 249 2.35 14.97 -14.75
CA ASP A 249 3.63 15.66 -14.57
C ASP A 249 4.13 15.64 -13.11
N LEU A 250 3.24 15.47 -12.13
CA LEU A 250 3.62 15.37 -10.72
C LEU A 250 4.25 14.01 -10.39
N SER A 251 3.83 12.95 -11.08
CA SER A 251 4.40 11.62 -10.89
C SER A 251 5.77 11.46 -11.52
N LEU A 252 6.08 12.23 -12.56
CA LEU A 252 7.38 12.20 -13.25
C LEU A 252 8.49 12.94 -12.51
N ILE A 253 8.16 13.82 -11.56
CA ILE A 253 9.13 14.54 -10.74
C ILE A 253 9.79 13.63 -9.70
N HIS A 254 9.16 12.51 -9.36
CA HIS A 254 9.59 11.59 -8.30
C HIS A 254 10.00 10.20 -8.81
N ILE A 255 10.02 9.99 -10.10
CA ILE A 255 10.50 8.78 -10.78
C ILE A 255 11.66 9.17 -11.70
#